data_69771b279a7a9c41392c6a8b00de8c4c
#
_entry.id   69771b279a7a9c41392c6a8b00de8c4c
#
_cell.length_a   1.000
_cell.length_b   1.000
_cell.length_c   1.000
_cell.angle_alpha   90.00
_cell.angle_beta   90.00
_cell.angle_gamma   90.00
#
_symmetry.space_group_name_H-M   'P 1'
#
loop_
_entity.id
_entity.type
_entity.pdbx_description
1 polymer ?
#
loop_
_entity_poly.entity_id
_entity_poly.type
_entity_poly.pdbx_seq_one_letter_code
_entity_poly.pdbx_strand_id
1 'polypeptide(L)'
;GTVIVHLHGLSSGGKTTRAQMAQSVVGRATDPSKDGGSAIRKWHGTTNWLFAVAKSHHGMGLVLDELGSHNSKNFDGTIYALSNGKTKGRCETGGDEKEDQGSAILCIISTGELSTDDYLRKTGGSANSGVYVRMLNIEVHPDDAKLPDETLAQAKARIDQLKAACGQYYGTALPALAQGLLNLPEATSYEALQELVRNRVHECAERLMQMVNGAMDSPLVRRGLDFFAITLATGLYGIELGVLPFTESEVLDAVVEGANRWASSLREKPDDVSLAAHGLLNTLIRNRQMFPDIDSVKESK
;
A
#
# COMPACT_ATOMS: atom_id res chain seq x y z
N GLY A 1 -0.37 10.43 5.87
CA GLY A 1 -1.58 9.94 5.19
C GLY A 1 -1.68 8.43 5.23
N THR A 2 -2.77 7.88 4.74
CA THR A 2 -2.95 6.44 4.58
C THR A 2 -2.13 5.92 3.40
N VAL A 3 -1.49 4.77 3.57
CA VAL A 3 -0.83 4.02 2.50
C VAL A 3 -1.55 2.70 2.25
N ILE A 4 -1.55 2.25 1.00
CA ILE A 4 -2.05 0.95 0.61
C ILE A 4 -0.88 0.14 0.08
N VAL A 5 -0.57 -0.98 0.73
CA VAL A 5 0.39 -1.98 0.23
C VAL A 5 -0.39 -3.08 -0.47
N HIS A 6 -0.20 -3.23 -1.77
CA HIS A 6 -0.93 -4.20 -2.58
C HIS A 6 -0.05 -5.40 -2.93
N LEU A 7 -0.38 -6.54 -2.35
CA LEU A 7 0.25 -7.82 -2.64
C LEU A 7 -0.47 -8.48 -3.83
N HIS A 8 0.18 -8.57 -4.97
CA HIS A 8 -0.41 -9.16 -6.17
C HIS A 8 0.44 -10.30 -6.72
N GLY A 9 -0.12 -11.07 -7.64
CA GLY A 9 0.55 -12.20 -8.29
C GLY A 9 -0.37 -13.41 -8.41
N LEU A 10 0.16 -14.51 -8.91
CA LEU A 10 -0.60 -15.73 -9.15
C LEU A 10 -1.23 -16.29 -7.88
N SER A 11 -2.30 -17.07 -8.06
CA SER A 11 -2.94 -17.84 -6.99
C SER A 11 -1.90 -18.74 -6.30
N SER A 12 -2.12 -19.01 -5.02
CA SER A 12 -1.25 -19.86 -4.19
C SER A 12 0.11 -19.28 -3.80
N GLY A 13 0.40 -17.99 -4.11
CA GLY A 13 1.62 -17.29 -3.65
C GLY A 13 1.64 -16.91 -2.16
N GLY A 14 0.64 -17.32 -1.38
CA GLY A 14 0.58 -17.02 0.06
C GLY A 14 0.15 -15.59 0.40
N LYS A 15 -0.42 -14.82 -0.54
CA LYS A 15 -0.89 -13.43 -0.33
C LYS A 15 -1.87 -13.32 0.83
N THR A 16 -2.93 -14.14 0.82
CA THR A 16 -3.94 -14.15 1.89
C THR A 16 -3.35 -14.53 3.24
N THR A 17 -2.37 -15.46 3.28
CA THR A 17 -1.69 -15.82 4.53
C THR A 17 -0.88 -14.65 5.09
N ARG A 18 -0.14 -13.93 4.24
CA ARG A 18 0.59 -12.71 4.66
C ARG A 18 -0.37 -11.63 5.16
N ALA A 19 -1.50 -11.46 4.48
CA ALA A 19 -2.54 -10.53 4.89
C ALA A 19 -3.17 -10.94 6.24
N GLN A 20 -3.40 -12.23 6.47
CA GLN A 20 -3.86 -12.75 7.77
C GLN A 20 -2.84 -12.49 8.88
N MET A 21 -1.56 -12.75 8.63
CA MET A 21 -0.50 -12.46 9.61
C MET A 21 -0.48 -10.97 9.96
N ALA A 22 -0.53 -10.08 8.97
CA ALA A 22 -0.56 -8.64 9.20
C ALA A 22 -1.82 -8.20 9.97
N GLN A 23 -2.99 -8.72 9.64
CA GLN A 23 -4.22 -8.38 10.35
C GLN A 23 -4.24 -8.92 11.78
N SER A 24 -3.55 -10.04 12.06
CA SER A 24 -3.49 -10.63 13.40
C SER A 24 -2.82 -9.70 14.43
N VAL A 25 -1.99 -8.76 13.99
CA VAL A 25 -1.38 -7.73 14.84
C VAL A 25 -2.43 -6.87 15.55
N VAL A 26 -3.56 -6.62 14.90
CA VAL A 26 -4.63 -5.72 15.40
C VAL A 26 -5.94 -6.43 15.71
N GLY A 27 -6.19 -7.61 15.16
CA GLY A 27 -7.47 -8.30 15.36
C GLY A 27 -7.49 -9.71 14.79
N ARG A 28 -8.60 -10.42 15.02
CA ARG A 28 -8.78 -11.80 14.57
C ARG A 28 -8.70 -11.91 13.05
N ALA A 29 -7.74 -12.67 12.56
CA ALA A 29 -7.41 -12.75 11.15
C ALA A 29 -7.71 -14.14 10.54
N THR A 30 -8.96 -14.50 10.52
CA THR A 30 -9.47 -15.70 9.84
C THR A 30 -9.87 -15.40 8.40
N ASP A 31 -10.09 -16.43 7.60
CA ASP A 31 -10.64 -16.29 6.25
C ASP A 31 -12.05 -15.68 6.30
N PRO A 32 -12.27 -14.47 5.74
CA PRO A 32 -13.56 -13.80 5.83
C PRO A 32 -14.69 -14.52 5.08
N SER A 33 -14.34 -15.48 4.21
CA SER A 33 -15.32 -16.32 3.51
C SER A 33 -15.85 -17.46 4.38
N LYS A 34 -15.12 -17.82 5.44
CA LYS A 34 -15.44 -18.95 6.32
C LYS A 34 -15.90 -18.51 7.71
N ASP A 35 -15.52 -17.31 8.12
CA ASP A 35 -15.76 -16.81 9.47
C ASP A 35 -16.17 -15.33 9.44
N GLY A 36 -17.43 -15.06 9.78
CA GLY A 36 -17.99 -13.73 9.87
C GLY A 36 -17.38 -12.85 10.99
N GLY A 37 -16.62 -13.44 11.92
CA GLY A 37 -15.90 -12.74 12.99
C GLY A 37 -14.50 -12.25 12.60
N SER A 38 -14.10 -12.42 11.33
CA SER A 38 -12.80 -11.94 10.85
C SER A 38 -12.73 -10.41 10.81
N ALA A 39 -11.60 -9.86 11.22
CA ALA A 39 -11.26 -8.44 11.05
C ALA A 39 -10.88 -8.08 9.61
N ILE A 40 -10.59 -9.08 8.75
CA ILE A 40 -10.33 -8.89 7.33
C ILE A 40 -11.61 -8.47 6.63
N ARG A 41 -11.53 -7.47 5.74
CA ARG A 41 -12.63 -7.04 4.87
C ARG A 41 -12.29 -7.36 3.42
N LYS A 42 -13.31 -7.41 2.56
CA LYS A 42 -13.14 -7.58 1.12
C LYS A 42 -13.26 -6.25 0.41
N TRP A 43 -12.63 -6.13 -0.75
CA TRP A 43 -12.79 -4.97 -1.64
C TRP A 43 -14.22 -4.82 -2.19
N HIS A 44 -15.08 -5.80 -1.97
CA HIS A 44 -16.46 -5.81 -2.45
C HIS A 44 -17.32 -4.77 -1.70
N GLY A 45 -17.40 -3.57 -2.25
CA GLY A 45 -18.16 -2.47 -1.68
C GLY A 45 -18.03 -1.18 -2.48
N THR A 46 -18.87 -0.20 -2.17
CA THR A 46 -18.78 1.15 -2.74
C THR A 46 -17.61 1.91 -2.12
N THR A 47 -17.10 2.94 -2.81
CA THR A 47 -16.05 3.83 -2.26
C THR A 47 -16.44 4.41 -0.90
N ASN A 48 -17.71 4.80 -0.70
CA ASN A 48 -18.17 5.32 0.57
C ASN A 48 -18.17 4.28 1.69
N TRP A 49 -18.52 3.03 1.37
CA TRP A 49 -18.46 1.95 2.34
C TRP A 49 -17.00 1.63 2.71
N LEU A 50 -16.11 1.54 1.73
CA LEU A 50 -14.68 1.34 1.97
C LEU A 50 -14.09 2.45 2.86
N PHE A 51 -14.50 3.69 2.63
CA PHE A 51 -14.08 4.81 3.46
C PHE A 51 -14.63 4.71 4.90
N ALA A 52 -15.90 4.34 5.07
CA ALA A 52 -16.48 4.12 6.40
C ALA A 52 -15.75 3.00 7.16
N VAL A 53 -15.39 1.91 6.48
CA VAL A 53 -14.56 0.84 7.03
C VAL A 53 -13.17 1.37 7.40
N ALA A 54 -12.50 2.12 6.52
CA ALA A 54 -11.21 2.72 6.80
C ALA A 54 -11.26 3.66 8.03
N LYS A 55 -12.31 4.46 8.13
CA LYS A 55 -12.53 5.36 9.27
C LYS A 55 -12.67 4.61 10.59
N SER A 56 -13.38 3.48 10.60
CA SER A 56 -13.52 2.65 11.81
C SER A 56 -12.21 1.96 12.23
N HIS A 57 -11.19 1.98 11.37
CA HIS A 57 -9.84 1.45 11.63
C HIS A 57 -8.79 2.57 11.75
N HIS A 58 -9.21 3.81 12.01
CA HIS A 58 -8.28 4.94 12.18
C HIS A 58 -7.20 4.62 13.23
N GLY A 59 -5.93 4.86 12.89
CA GLY A 59 -4.78 4.56 13.75
C GLY A 59 -4.38 3.08 13.80
N MET A 60 -5.04 2.22 13.03
CA MET A 60 -4.79 0.76 13.02
C MET A 60 -4.44 0.26 11.62
N GLY A 61 -4.23 -1.06 11.49
CA GLY A 61 -4.12 -1.76 10.22
C GLY A 61 -5.49 -2.25 9.72
N LEU A 62 -5.66 -2.31 8.41
CA LEU A 62 -6.82 -2.86 7.74
C LEU A 62 -6.39 -3.76 6.58
N VAL A 63 -6.91 -4.96 6.49
CA VAL A 63 -6.77 -5.80 5.30
C VAL A 63 -8.01 -5.71 4.45
N LEU A 64 -7.80 -5.41 3.15
CA LEU A 64 -8.81 -5.49 2.09
C LEU A 64 -8.43 -6.62 1.13
N ASP A 65 -9.10 -7.73 1.24
CA ASP A 65 -8.81 -8.95 0.46
C ASP A 65 -9.55 -8.95 -0.88
N GLU A 66 -8.92 -9.54 -1.91
CA GLU A 66 -9.48 -9.80 -3.23
C GLU A 66 -9.91 -8.54 -4.01
N LEU A 67 -8.92 -7.77 -4.50
CA LEU A 67 -9.16 -6.57 -5.33
C LEU A 67 -10.02 -6.87 -6.55
N GLY A 68 -9.91 -8.08 -7.12
CA GLY A 68 -10.71 -8.51 -8.27
C GLY A 68 -12.22 -8.47 -8.04
N SER A 69 -12.67 -8.46 -6.78
CA SER A 69 -14.08 -8.34 -6.41
C SER A 69 -14.63 -6.91 -6.42
N HIS A 70 -13.77 -5.91 -6.55
CA HIS A 70 -14.16 -4.50 -6.62
C HIS A 70 -14.66 -4.15 -8.04
N ASN A 71 -15.80 -3.48 -8.15
CA ASN A 71 -16.45 -3.18 -9.43
C ASN A 71 -16.58 -1.68 -9.72
N SER A 72 -15.67 -0.84 -9.22
CA SER A 72 -15.73 0.60 -9.48
C SER A 72 -15.00 0.98 -10.76
N LYS A 73 -15.66 1.72 -11.66
CA LYS A 73 -15.02 2.36 -12.81
C LYS A 73 -14.09 3.52 -12.44
N ASN A 74 -14.19 4.03 -11.19
CA ASN A 74 -13.39 5.13 -10.67
C ASN A 74 -12.50 4.62 -9.54
N PHE A 75 -11.70 3.59 -9.83
CA PHE A 75 -10.83 2.97 -8.83
C PHE A 75 -9.69 3.89 -8.38
N ASP A 76 -9.11 4.67 -9.29
CA ASP A 76 -8.14 5.72 -8.99
C ASP A 76 -8.71 6.73 -7.98
N GLY A 77 -9.93 7.20 -8.19
CA GLY A 77 -10.64 8.05 -7.23
C GLY A 77 -10.87 7.38 -5.87
N THR A 78 -11.05 6.05 -5.84
CA THR A 78 -11.14 5.28 -4.58
C THR A 78 -9.80 5.25 -3.85
N ILE A 79 -8.67 5.02 -4.58
CA ILE A 79 -7.32 5.08 -4.01
C ILE A 79 -7.05 6.47 -3.41
N TYR A 80 -7.37 7.54 -4.16
CA TYR A 80 -7.18 8.90 -3.66
C TYR A 80 -8.03 9.19 -2.42
N ALA A 81 -9.30 8.78 -2.39
CA ALA A 81 -10.17 8.96 -1.23
C ALA A 81 -9.63 8.26 0.02
N LEU A 82 -9.23 7.00 -0.11
CA LEU A 82 -8.63 6.23 0.98
C LEU A 82 -7.30 6.84 1.44
N SER A 83 -6.41 7.19 0.52
CA SER A 83 -5.07 7.70 0.85
C SER A 83 -5.08 9.12 1.42
N ASN A 84 -6.00 9.96 0.98
CA ASN A 84 -6.18 11.30 1.53
C ASN A 84 -6.92 11.27 2.87
N GLY A 85 -7.52 10.13 3.23
CA GLY A 85 -8.30 9.97 4.44
C GLY A 85 -9.60 10.78 4.46
N LYS A 86 -10.04 11.31 3.31
CA LYS A 86 -11.25 12.12 3.17
C LYS A 86 -12.08 11.69 1.97
N THR A 87 -13.39 11.67 2.11
CA THR A 87 -14.31 11.51 0.97
C THR A 87 -14.44 12.83 0.21
N LYS A 88 -15.02 12.75 -0.99
CA LYS A 88 -15.44 13.97 -1.71
C LYS A 88 -16.45 14.75 -0.84
N GLY A 89 -16.25 16.06 -0.72
CA GLY A 89 -17.20 16.95 -0.07
C GLY A 89 -18.60 16.77 -0.65
N ARG A 90 -19.60 16.83 0.19
CA ARG A 90 -21.01 16.76 -0.18
C ARG A 90 -21.73 17.94 0.44
N CYS A 91 -22.65 18.55 -0.31
CA CYS A 91 -23.58 19.54 0.23
C CYS A 91 -24.84 18.85 0.73
N GLU A 92 -25.45 19.41 1.76
CA GLU A 92 -26.81 19.08 2.15
C GLU A 92 -27.82 19.65 1.12
N THR A 93 -29.08 19.22 1.20
CA THR A 93 -30.13 19.66 0.27
C THR A 93 -30.36 21.17 0.28
N GLY A 94 -29.87 21.88 1.30
CA GLY A 94 -29.93 23.35 1.44
C GLY A 94 -28.71 24.10 0.88
N GLY A 95 -27.67 23.38 0.36
CA GLY A 95 -26.46 24.01 -0.15
C GLY A 95 -25.33 24.17 0.87
N ASP A 96 -25.61 23.88 2.15
CA ASP A 96 -24.59 23.90 3.20
C ASP A 96 -23.62 22.71 3.06
N GLU A 97 -22.35 22.94 3.41
CA GLU A 97 -21.36 21.89 3.40
C GLU A 97 -21.69 20.85 4.49
N LYS A 98 -21.81 19.59 4.09
CA LYS A 98 -22.03 18.51 5.04
C LYS A 98 -20.82 18.37 5.95
N GLU A 99 -21.07 18.29 7.25
CA GLU A 99 -20.03 18.21 8.28
C GLU A 99 -18.92 17.22 7.91
N ASP A 100 -17.65 17.61 8.08
CA ASP A 100 -16.49 16.79 7.76
C ASP A 100 -16.59 15.45 8.49
N GLN A 101 -16.69 14.36 7.75
CA GLN A 101 -16.84 13.01 8.31
C GLN A 101 -15.58 12.53 9.05
N GLY A 102 -14.60 13.41 9.27
CA GLY A 102 -13.31 13.11 9.89
C GLY A 102 -12.33 12.46 8.91
N SER A 103 -11.10 12.30 9.35
CA SER A 103 -10.02 11.70 8.56
C SER A 103 -9.76 10.24 8.97
N ALA A 104 -9.34 9.41 8.02
CA ALA A 104 -8.80 8.08 8.27
C ALA A 104 -7.31 8.06 7.95
N ILE A 105 -6.48 7.71 8.94
CA ILE A 105 -5.03 7.51 8.77
C ILE A 105 -4.74 6.10 9.25
N LEU A 106 -4.30 5.22 8.35
CA LEU A 106 -4.05 3.82 8.65
C LEU A 106 -3.13 3.19 7.58
N CYS A 107 -2.64 1.99 7.84
CA CYS A 107 -2.00 1.16 6.84
C CYS A 107 -3.03 0.16 6.29
N ILE A 108 -3.22 0.15 4.98
CA ILE A 108 -4.09 -0.83 4.31
C ILE A 108 -3.21 -1.86 3.61
N ILE A 109 -3.44 -3.14 3.89
CA ILE A 109 -2.87 -4.23 3.10
C ILE A 109 -3.96 -4.75 2.19
N SER A 110 -3.68 -4.70 0.90
CA SER A 110 -4.58 -5.15 -0.17
C SER A 110 -4.03 -6.41 -0.80
N THR A 111 -4.89 -7.33 -1.20
CA THR A 111 -4.50 -8.51 -1.98
C THR A 111 -5.26 -8.57 -3.30
N GLY A 112 -4.66 -9.23 -4.29
CA GLY A 112 -5.30 -9.46 -5.59
C GLY A 112 -4.43 -10.31 -6.52
N GLU A 113 -4.96 -10.71 -7.66
CA GLU A 113 -4.19 -11.41 -8.69
C GLU A 113 -3.50 -10.43 -9.64
N LEU A 114 -4.14 -9.29 -9.90
CA LEU A 114 -3.68 -8.25 -10.83
C LEU A 114 -2.95 -7.15 -10.07
N SER A 115 -1.93 -6.57 -10.70
CA SER A 115 -1.38 -5.29 -10.26
C SER A 115 -2.43 -4.18 -10.34
N THR A 116 -2.18 -3.05 -9.69
CA THR A 116 -3.05 -1.87 -9.79
C THR A 116 -3.22 -1.41 -11.25
N ASP A 117 -2.16 -1.47 -12.06
CA ASP A 117 -2.22 -1.09 -13.47
C ASP A 117 -3.06 -2.04 -14.30
N ASP A 118 -2.85 -3.34 -14.12
CA ASP A 118 -3.61 -4.34 -14.85
C ASP A 118 -5.08 -4.26 -14.48
N TYR A 119 -5.36 -4.00 -13.21
CA TYR A 119 -6.72 -3.77 -12.75
C TYR A 119 -7.34 -2.52 -13.38
N LEU A 120 -6.63 -1.38 -13.38
CA LEU A 120 -7.09 -0.15 -14.01
C LEU A 120 -7.30 -0.33 -15.52
N ARG A 121 -6.34 -0.94 -16.24
CA ARG A 121 -6.49 -1.27 -17.67
C ARG A 121 -7.73 -2.12 -17.93
N LYS A 122 -7.96 -3.15 -17.13
CA LYS A 122 -9.13 -4.03 -17.24
C LYS A 122 -10.45 -3.27 -17.02
N THR A 123 -10.46 -2.26 -16.16
CA THR A 123 -11.65 -1.47 -15.83
C THR A 123 -11.82 -0.20 -16.69
N GLY A 124 -10.92 0.00 -17.67
CA GLY A 124 -10.95 1.15 -18.60
C GLY A 124 -10.38 2.45 -18.03
N GLY A 125 -9.65 2.37 -16.93
CA GLY A 125 -8.91 3.48 -16.33
C GLY A 125 -7.44 3.52 -16.71
N SER A 126 -6.73 4.55 -16.23
CA SER A 126 -5.28 4.67 -16.31
C SER A 126 -4.72 5.15 -14.98
N ALA A 127 -3.56 4.63 -14.58
CA ALA A 127 -2.87 5.11 -13.41
C ALA A 127 -1.97 6.29 -13.78
N ASN A 128 -1.96 7.32 -12.93
CA ASN A 128 -0.98 8.39 -12.94
C ASN A 128 0.07 8.17 -11.84
N SER A 129 1.15 8.95 -11.85
CA SER A 129 2.25 8.84 -10.88
C SER A 129 1.78 8.92 -9.43
N GLY A 130 0.72 9.66 -9.16
CA GLY A 130 0.13 9.80 -7.83
C GLY A 130 -0.51 8.53 -7.28
N VAL A 131 -0.99 7.63 -8.12
CA VAL A 131 -1.54 6.32 -7.72
C VAL A 131 -0.43 5.42 -7.21
N TYR A 132 0.72 5.40 -7.90
CA TYR A 132 1.84 4.50 -7.59
C TYR A 132 2.49 4.72 -6.22
N VAL A 133 2.47 5.95 -5.71
CA VAL A 133 3.00 6.28 -4.37
C VAL A 133 1.95 6.17 -3.27
N ARG A 134 0.70 5.90 -3.61
CA ARG A 134 -0.41 5.70 -2.66
C ARG A 134 -0.82 4.24 -2.54
N MET A 135 -0.64 3.48 -3.61
CA MET A 135 -0.86 2.03 -3.64
C MET A 135 0.41 1.35 -4.15
N LEU A 136 1.21 0.88 -3.20
CA LEU A 136 2.50 0.27 -3.45
C LEU A 136 2.31 -1.17 -3.90
N ASN A 137 2.57 -1.44 -5.18
CA ASN A 137 2.45 -2.79 -5.74
C ASN A 137 3.69 -3.62 -5.40
N ILE A 138 3.48 -4.74 -4.72
CA ILE A 138 4.53 -5.72 -4.41
C ILE A 138 4.09 -7.05 -5.00
N GLU A 139 4.84 -7.51 -5.99
CA GLU A 139 4.59 -8.81 -6.59
C GLU A 139 5.03 -9.93 -5.63
N VAL A 140 4.19 -10.94 -5.51
CA VAL A 140 4.40 -12.11 -4.66
C VAL A 140 4.44 -13.35 -5.53
N HIS A 141 5.56 -14.04 -5.49
CA HIS A 141 5.77 -15.28 -6.22
C HIS A 141 5.40 -16.50 -5.36
N PRO A 142 4.97 -17.62 -5.96
CA PRO A 142 4.69 -18.85 -5.22
C PRO A 142 5.89 -19.35 -4.42
N ASP A 143 7.10 -19.20 -4.94
CA ASP A 143 8.35 -19.61 -4.29
C ASP A 143 8.67 -18.78 -3.03
N ASP A 144 8.15 -17.56 -2.91
CA ASP A 144 8.31 -16.73 -1.70
C ASP A 144 7.66 -17.33 -0.45
N ALA A 145 6.78 -18.31 -0.62
CA ALA A 145 6.13 -19.00 0.48
C ALA A 145 6.91 -20.21 0.99
N LYS A 146 8.01 -20.59 0.31
CA LYS A 146 8.82 -21.75 0.62
C LYS A 146 10.14 -21.32 1.25
N LEU A 147 10.52 -21.96 2.36
CA LEU A 147 11.85 -21.77 2.94
C LEU A 147 12.91 -22.60 2.18
N PRO A 148 14.18 -22.21 2.23
CA PRO A 148 15.27 -23.04 1.71
C PRO A 148 15.15 -24.48 2.26
N ASP A 149 15.40 -25.47 1.42
CA ASP A 149 15.37 -26.90 1.75
C ASP A 149 14.01 -27.48 2.20
N GLU A 150 12.94 -26.69 2.15
CA GLU A 150 11.60 -27.10 2.50
C GLU A 150 10.89 -27.79 1.31
N THR A 151 10.27 -28.93 1.55
CA THR A 151 9.38 -29.57 0.55
C THR A 151 8.06 -28.81 0.44
N LEU A 152 7.32 -28.97 -0.65
CA LEU A 152 5.99 -28.38 -0.81
C LEU A 152 5.02 -28.82 0.29
N ALA A 153 5.10 -30.06 0.75
CA ALA A 153 4.25 -30.55 1.83
C ALA A 153 4.56 -29.87 3.16
N GLN A 154 5.84 -29.67 3.48
CA GLN A 154 6.29 -28.94 4.67
C GLN A 154 5.87 -27.47 4.61
N ALA A 155 6.07 -26.79 3.48
CA ALA A 155 5.63 -25.42 3.27
C ALA A 155 4.12 -25.28 3.49
N LYS A 156 3.32 -26.19 2.91
CA LYS A 156 1.88 -26.20 3.10
C LYS A 156 1.49 -26.39 4.56
N ALA A 157 2.08 -27.36 5.25
CA ALA A 157 1.79 -27.61 6.67
C ALA A 157 2.11 -26.39 7.54
N ARG A 158 3.26 -25.75 7.31
CA ARG A 158 3.66 -24.51 8.00
C ARG A 158 2.67 -23.36 7.73
N ILE A 159 2.27 -23.16 6.48
CA ILE A 159 1.28 -22.14 6.10
C ILE A 159 -0.07 -22.39 6.78
N ASP A 160 -0.52 -23.63 6.84
CA ASP A 160 -1.78 -23.97 7.49
C ASP A 160 -1.70 -23.74 9.01
N GLN A 161 -0.56 -24.03 9.64
CA GLN A 161 -0.31 -23.69 11.05
C GLN A 161 -0.32 -22.17 11.29
N LEU A 162 0.32 -21.39 10.43
CA LEU A 162 0.32 -19.92 10.52
C LEU A 162 -1.11 -19.36 10.41
N LYS A 163 -1.91 -19.85 9.48
CA LYS A 163 -3.31 -19.44 9.33
C LYS A 163 -4.13 -19.75 10.58
N ALA A 164 -3.97 -20.94 11.16
CA ALA A 164 -4.63 -21.31 12.39
C ALA A 164 -4.20 -20.42 13.56
N ALA A 165 -2.90 -20.14 13.67
CA ALA A 165 -2.36 -19.25 14.68
C ALA A 165 -2.92 -17.82 14.60
N CYS A 166 -3.05 -17.25 13.39
CA CYS A 166 -3.65 -15.92 13.18
C CYS A 166 -5.11 -15.82 13.62
N GLY A 167 -5.84 -16.95 13.62
CA GLY A 167 -7.21 -17.00 14.14
C GLY A 167 -7.30 -17.18 15.65
N GLN A 168 -6.24 -17.67 16.28
CA GLN A 168 -6.17 -17.99 17.70
C GLN A 168 -5.41 -16.92 18.52
N TYR A 169 -4.30 -16.40 17.98
CA TYR A 169 -3.43 -15.42 18.64
C TYR A 169 -3.47 -14.13 17.85
N TYR A 170 -4.11 -13.10 18.38
CA TYR A 170 -4.29 -11.83 17.66
C TYR A 170 -4.49 -10.65 18.63
N GLY A 171 -4.30 -9.42 18.11
CA GLY A 171 -4.64 -8.17 18.77
C GLY A 171 -3.74 -7.78 19.93
N THR A 172 -2.60 -8.44 20.12
CA THR A 172 -1.68 -8.16 21.24
C THR A 172 -0.47 -7.31 20.87
N ALA A 173 0.03 -7.46 19.63
CA ALA A 173 1.29 -6.84 19.23
C ALA A 173 1.17 -5.31 19.11
N LEU A 174 0.11 -4.78 18.50
CA LEU A 174 -0.06 -3.32 18.38
C LEU A 174 -0.21 -2.62 19.73
N PRO A 175 -1.07 -3.07 20.67
CA PRO A 175 -1.12 -2.50 22.03
C PRO A 175 0.21 -2.60 22.78
N ALA A 176 0.93 -3.72 22.66
CA ALA A 176 2.23 -3.89 23.29
C ALA A 176 3.27 -2.90 22.76
N LEU A 177 3.32 -2.71 21.42
CA LEU A 177 4.19 -1.71 20.80
C LEU A 177 3.83 -0.29 21.26
N ALA A 178 2.55 0.07 21.24
CA ALA A 178 2.08 1.39 21.66
C ALA A 178 2.43 1.67 23.13
N GLN A 179 2.18 0.70 24.01
CA GLN A 179 2.53 0.81 25.42
C GLN A 179 4.05 0.92 25.64
N GLY A 180 4.83 0.14 24.87
CA GLY A 180 6.29 0.20 24.93
C GLY A 180 6.82 1.58 24.52
N LEU A 181 6.30 2.15 23.43
CA LEU A 181 6.69 3.48 22.97
C LEU A 181 6.33 4.59 23.99
N LEU A 182 5.15 4.50 24.62
CA LEU A 182 4.73 5.44 25.65
C LEU A 182 5.58 5.34 26.93
N ASN A 183 6.20 4.20 27.17
CA ASN A 183 7.03 3.96 28.35
C ASN A 183 8.53 4.17 28.09
N LEU A 184 8.93 4.64 26.91
CA LEU A 184 10.32 5.00 26.64
C LEU A 184 10.76 6.13 27.59
N PRO A 185 11.94 6.04 28.21
CA PRO A 185 12.45 7.08 29.14
C PRO A 185 12.50 8.48 28.50
N GLU A 186 12.77 8.53 27.19
CA GLU A 186 12.89 9.76 26.42
C GLU A 186 11.50 10.33 26.03
N ALA A 187 10.43 9.54 26.10
CA ALA A 187 9.06 9.96 25.79
C ALA A 187 8.42 10.73 26.95
N THR A 188 9.07 11.83 27.38
CA THR A 188 8.63 12.65 28.54
C THR A 188 7.35 13.45 28.28
N SER A 189 6.98 13.63 27.00
CA SER A 189 5.72 14.23 26.56
C SER A 189 5.31 13.64 25.21
N TYR A 190 4.11 13.96 24.75
CA TYR A 190 3.63 13.54 23.42
C TYR A 190 4.50 14.13 22.29
N GLU A 191 4.93 15.38 22.44
CA GLU A 191 5.82 16.05 21.48
C GLU A 191 7.19 15.40 21.46
N ALA A 192 7.76 15.04 22.62
CA ALA A 192 9.02 14.33 22.70
C ALA A 192 8.95 12.96 22.03
N LEU A 193 7.88 12.20 22.24
CA LEU A 193 7.64 10.93 21.57
C LEU A 193 7.52 11.12 20.05
N GLN A 194 6.79 12.14 19.59
CA GLN A 194 6.68 12.43 18.16
C GLN A 194 8.04 12.75 17.53
N GLU A 195 8.89 13.49 18.23
CA GLU A 195 10.23 13.83 17.77
C GLU A 195 11.13 12.58 17.69
N LEU A 196 11.11 11.73 18.71
CA LEU A 196 11.84 10.45 18.71
C LEU A 196 11.45 9.59 17.50
N VAL A 197 10.15 9.39 17.30
CA VAL A 197 9.66 8.59 16.18
C VAL A 197 10.03 9.23 14.84
N ARG A 198 9.91 10.56 14.71
CA ARG A 198 10.29 11.28 13.49
C ARG A 198 11.77 11.12 13.17
N ASN A 199 12.65 11.27 14.16
CA ASN A 199 14.08 11.12 13.99
C ASN A 199 14.44 9.69 13.56
N ARG A 200 13.85 8.67 14.20
CA ARG A 200 14.06 7.27 13.82
C ARG A 200 13.59 6.99 12.39
N VAL A 201 12.44 7.52 11.98
CA VAL A 201 11.95 7.38 10.60
C VAL A 201 12.89 8.06 9.62
N HIS A 202 13.45 9.23 9.96
CA HIS A 202 14.43 9.93 9.12
C HIS A 202 15.70 9.10 8.93
N GLU A 203 16.29 8.57 10.02
CA GLU A 203 17.46 7.68 9.97
C GLU A 203 17.18 6.44 9.08
N CYS A 204 16.00 5.85 9.22
CA CYS A 204 15.58 4.73 8.38
C CYS A 204 15.43 5.13 6.91
N ALA A 205 14.92 6.33 6.62
CA ALA A 205 14.81 6.82 5.25
C ALA A 205 16.18 7.03 4.61
N GLU A 206 17.15 7.62 5.32
CA GLU A 206 18.52 7.78 4.84
C GLU A 206 19.18 6.42 4.56
N ARG A 207 18.98 5.44 5.44
CA ARG A 207 19.50 4.09 5.26
C ARG A 207 18.90 3.42 4.01
N LEU A 208 17.58 3.51 3.81
CA LEU A 208 16.90 2.94 2.65
C LEU A 208 17.29 3.65 1.35
N MET A 209 17.54 4.95 1.37
CA MET A 209 18.02 5.70 0.20
C MET A 209 19.32 5.14 -0.38
N GLN A 210 20.17 4.55 0.45
CA GLN A 210 21.45 3.95 0.03
C GLN A 210 21.29 2.51 -0.46
N MET A 211 20.24 1.80 0.00
CA MET A 211 20.07 0.35 -0.22
C MET A 211 19.04 0.02 -1.30
N VAL A 212 18.08 0.91 -1.56
CA VAL A 212 17.01 0.65 -2.53
C VAL A 212 17.40 1.14 -3.91
N ASN A 213 17.28 0.26 -4.88
CA ASN A 213 17.63 0.52 -6.28
C ASN A 213 16.80 1.67 -6.89
N GLY A 214 17.47 2.67 -7.43
CA GLY A 214 16.84 3.83 -8.07
C GLY A 214 16.33 4.90 -7.10
N ALA A 215 16.55 4.74 -5.78
CA ALA A 215 16.13 5.73 -4.78
C ALA A 215 16.81 7.10 -4.98
N MET A 216 18.07 7.11 -5.40
CA MET A 216 18.83 8.34 -5.63
C MET A 216 18.38 9.07 -6.91
N ASP A 217 17.96 8.35 -7.94
CA ASP A 217 17.75 8.87 -9.28
C ASP A 217 16.27 9.18 -9.58
N SER A 218 15.33 8.48 -8.92
CA SER A 218 13.90 8.61 -9.17
C SER A 218 13.18 9.39 -8.07
N PRO A 219 12.64 10.59 -8.35
CA PRO A 219 11.81 11.32 -7.39
C PRO A 219 10.56 10.52 -6.96
N LEU A 220 10.04 9.66 -7.84
CA LEU A 220 8.88 8.83 -7.55
C LEU A 220 9.21 7.74 -6.52
N VAL A 221 10.35 7.06 -6.71
CA VAL A 221 10.85 6.06 -5.74
C VAL A 221 11.09 6.73 -4.39
N ARG A 222 11.77 7.89 -4.37
CA ARG A 222 12.05 8.65 -3.14
C ARG A 222 10.79 8.94 -2.33
N ARG A 223 9.72 9.40 -2.99
CA ARG A 223 8.43 9.70 -2.33
C ARG A 223 7.76 8.48 -1.69
N GLY A 224 7.92 7.29 -2.27
CA GLY A 224 7.35 6.08 -1.70
C GLY A 224 8.20 5.47 -0.58
N LEU A 225 9.50 5.79 -0.52
CA LEU A 225 10.39 5.28 0.52
C LEU A 225 9.99 5.69 1.94
N ASP A 226 9.28 6.82 2.10
CA ASP A 226 8.79 7.26 3.41
C ASP A 226 7.95 6.17 4.12
N PHE A 227 7.16 5.41 3.36
CA PHE A 227 6.36 4.31 3.94
C PHE A 227 7.19 3.11 4.36
N PHE A 228 8.22 2.78 3.57
CA PHE A 228 9.17 1.74 3.92
C PHE A 228 10.03 2.16 5.12
N ALA A 229 10.37 3.44 5.23
CA ALA A 229 11.09 3.99 6.38
C ALA A 229 10.26 3.89 7.68
N ILE A 230 8.97 4.22 7.62
CA ILE A 230 8.04 4.02 8.74
C ILE A 230 7.95 2.54 9.10
N THR A 231 7.87 1.65 8.11
CA THR A 231 7.82 0.20 8.34
C THR A 231 9.08 -0.30 9.01
N LEU A 232 10.27 0.12 8.54
CA LEU A 232 11.56 -0.22 9.14
C LEU A 232 11.66 0.30 10.58
N ALA A 233 11.36 1.58 10.81
CA ALA A 233 11.38 2.17 12.14
C ALA A 233 10.45 1.45 13.12
N THR A 234 9.24 1.09 12.66
CA THR A 234 8.28 0.31 13.46
C THR A 234 8.82 -1.08 13.79
N GLY A 235 9.45 -1.75 12.81
CA GLY A 235 10.08 -3.05 13.02
C GLY A 235 11.20 -3.00 14.04
N LEU A 236 12.08 -1.99 13.95
CA LEU A 236 13.19 -1.80 14.89
C LEU A 236 12.68 -1.54 16.32
N TYR A 237 11.70 -0.65 16.50
CA TYR A 237 11.06 -0.46 17.81
C TYR A 237 10.40 -1.75 18.31
N GLY A 238 9.76 -2.51 17.42
CA GLY A 238 9.15 -3.79 17.78
C GLY A 238 10.17 -4.81 18.32
N ILE A 239 11.39 -4.82 17.79
CA ILE A 239 12.50 -5.65 18.29
C ILE A 239 13.01 -5.11 19.62
N GLU A 240 13.35 -3.82 19.69
CA GLU A 240 13.90 -3.16 20.88
C GLU A 240 12.97 -3.31 22.10
N LEU A 241 11.66 -3.28 21.87
CA LEU A 241 10.64 -3.44 22.91
C LEU A 241 10.22 -4.90 23.17
N GLY A 242 10.87 -5.87 22.52
CA GLY A 242 10.60 -7.29 22.71
C GLY A 242 9.22 -7.76 22.16
N VAL A 243 8.60 -6.98 21.29
CA VAL A 243 7.29 -7.31 20.66
C VAL A 243 7.47 -8.23 19.46
N LEU A 244 8.56 -8.05 18.70
CA LEU A 244 8.88 -8.85 17.51
C LEU A 244 10.06 -9.78 17.79
N PRO A 245 9.94 -11.08 17.44
CA PRO A 245 11.00 -12.07 17.68
C PRO A 245 12.01 -12.14 16.51
N PHE A 246 12.28 -11.02 15.85
CA PHE A 246 13.16 -10.93 14.70
C PHE A 246 14.48 -10.23 15.07
N THR A 247 15.49 -10.40 14.24
CA THR A 247 16.72 -9.62 14.27
C THR A 247 16.58 -8.34 13.43
N GLU A 248 17.42 -7.35 13.70
CA GLU A 248 17.47 -6.13 12.90
C GLU A 248 17.75 -6.42 11.42
N SER A 249 18.68 -7.37 11.13
CA SER A 249 19.00 -7.76 9.75
C SER A 249 17.79 -8.34 9.04
N GLU A 250 17.06 -9.26 9.67
CA GLU A 250 15.86 -9.86 9.06
C GLU A 250 14.79 -8.81 8.71
N VAL A 251 14.57 -7.85 9.59
CA VAL A 251 13.60 -6.77 9.34
C VAL A 251 14.09 -5.84 8.23
N LEU A 252 15.38 -5.46 8.27
CA LEU A 252 15.97 -4.61 7.25
C LEU A 252 15.91 -5.26 5.87
N ASP A 253 16.36 -6.52 5.76
CA ASP A 253 16.39 -7.27 4.50
C ASP A 253 14.98 -7.43 3.91
N ALA A 254 13.98 -7.72 4.76
CA ALA A 254 12.59 -7.83 4.33
C ALA A 254 12.03 -6.49 3.81
N VAL A 255 12.34 -5.38 4.48
CA VAL A 255 11.88 -4.04 4.07
C VAL A 255 12.58 -3.61 2.78
N VAL A 256 13.89 -3.81 2.66
CA VAL A 256 14.67 -3.51 1.45
C VAL A 256 14.18 -4.33 0.26
N GLU A 257 13.94 -5.62 0.44
CA GLU A 257 13.38 -6.49 -0.60
C GLU A 257 12.00 -6.01 -1.06
N GLY A 258 11.10 -5.71 -0.13
CA GLY A 258 9.78 -5.16 -0.45
C GLY A 258 9.87 -3.82 -1.21
N ALA A 259 10.75 -2.93 -0.78
CA ALA A 259 10.99 -1.64 -1.44
C ALA A 259 11.59 -1.81 -2.84
N ASN A 260 12.52 -2.75 -3.03
CA ASN A 260 13.11 -3.05 -4.33
C ASN A 260 12.10 -3.67 -5.31
N ARG A 261 11.23 -4.58 -4.86
CA ARG A 261 10.14 -5.14 -5.68
C ARG A 261 9.18 -4.03 -6.14
N TRP A 262 8.79 -3.15 -5.22
CA TRP A 262 7.96 -1.99 -5.56
C TRP A 262 8.68 -1.05 -6.53
N ALA A 263 9.93 -0.64 -6.26
CA ALA A 263 10.70 0.24 -7.13
C ALA A 263 10.88 -0.36 -8.54
N SER A 264 11.10 -1.66 -8.64
CA SER A 264 11.20 -2.37 -9.92
C SER A 264 9.89 -2.29 -10.71
N SER A 265 8.75 -2.37 -10.04
CA SER A 265 7.44 -2.22 -10.68
C SER A 265 7.21 -0.83 -11.31
N LEU A 266 8.00 0.17 -10.92
CA LEU A 266 7.92 1.53 -11.46
C LEU A 266 8.82 1.76 -12.68
N ARG A 267 9.90 0.99 -12.84
CA ARG A 267 10.92 1.22 -13.88
C ARG A 267 10.38 1.08 -15.31
N GLU A 268 9.36 0.28 -15.50
CA GLU A 268 8.73 0.05 -16.80
C GLU A 268 7.62 1.08 -17.13
N LYS A 269 7.41 2.05 -16.25
CA LYS A 269 6.31 3.01 -16.39
C LYS A 269 6.82 4.33 -16.90
N PRO A 270 6.21 4.87 -17.98
CA PRO A 270 6.54 6.19 -18.44
C PRO A 270 6.21 7.21 -17.34
N ASP A 271 7.08 8.19 -17.15
CA ASP A 271 6.81 9.34 -16.30
C ASP A 271 5.66 10.20 -16.88
N ASP A 272 5.13 11.13 -16.07
CA ASP A 272 4.00 11.96 -16.48
C ASP A 272 4.32 12.82 -17.72
N VAL A 273 5.59 13.19 -17.92
CA VAL A 273 6.03 13.96 -19.09
C VAL A 273 6.00 13.08 -20.34
N SER A 274 6.51 11.86 -20.26
CA SER A 274 6.45 10.88 -21.32
C SER A 274 5.00 10.50 -21.68
N LEU A 275 4.13 10.33 -20.69
CA LEU A 275 2.71 10.09 -20.90
C LEU A 275 2.03 11.27 -21.59
N ALA A 276 2.31 12.51 -21.18
CA ALA A 276 1.80 13.72 -21.81
C ALA A 276 2.30 13.87 -23.24
N ALA A 277 3.58 13.60 -23.49
CA ALA A 277 4.17 13.63 -24.83
C ALA A 277 3.53 12.60 -25.77
N HIS A 278 3.34 11.36 -25.31
CA HIS A 278 2.62 10.33 -26.07
C HIS A 278 1.16 10.71 -26.32
N GLY A 279 0.48 11.27 -25.32
CA GLY A 279 -0.90 11.77 -25.46
C GLY A 279 -1.01 12.88 -26.50
N LEU A 280 -0.08 13.84 -26.48
CA LEU A 280 0.01 14.90 -27.45
C LEU A 280 0.27 14.34 -28.87
N LEU A 281 1.26 13.47 -29.00
CA LEU A 281 1.59 12.82 -30.28
C LEU A 281 0.39 12.07 -30.86
N ASN A 282 -0.30 11.28 -30.05
CA ASN A 282 -1.51 10.57 -30.45
C ASN A 282 -2.64 11.53 -30.91
N THR A 283 -2.77 12.67 -30.20
CA THR A 283 -3.75 13.70 -30.56
C THR A 283 -3.40 14.34 -31.89
N LEU A 284 -2.14 14.67 -32.12
CA LEU A 284 -1.65 15.20 -33.42
C LEU A 284 -1.85 14.20 -34.56
N ILE A 285 -1.54 12.92 -34.33
CA ILE A 285 -1.73 11.87 -35.32
C ILE A 285 -3.21 11.70 -35.70
N ARG A 286 -4.09 11.62 -34.68
CA ARG A 286 -5.55 11.46 -34.90
C ARG A 286 -6.19 12.64 -35.59
N ASN A 287 -5.67 13.84 -35.32
CA ASN A 287 -6.20 15.09 -35.88
C ASN A 287 -5.29 15.68 -36.95
N ARG A 288 -4.46 14.86 -37.60
CA ARG A 288 -3.50 15.31 -38.64
C ARG A 288 -4.12 16.25 -39.69
N GLN A 289 -5.38 16.04 -40.02
CA GLN A 289 -6.10 16.88 -40.97
C GLN A 289 -6.36 18.32 -40.48
N MET A 290 -6.29 18.56 -39.16
CA MET A 290 -6.45 19.89 -38.55
C MET A 290 -5.13 20.67 -38.48
N PHE A 291 -4.01 20.02 -38.75
CA PHE A 291 -2.68 20.63 -38.68
C PHE A 291 -2.15 20.70 -40.14
N PRO A 292 -2.07 21.91 -40.76
CA PRO A 292 -1.53 22.07 -42.10
C PRO A 292 -0.06 21.66 -42.12
N ASP A 293 0.34 21.02 -43.19
CA ASP A 293 1.74 20.67 -43.41
C ASP A 293 2.57 21.95 -43.54
N ILE A 294 3.72 22.02 -42.87
CA ILE A 294 4.59 23.23 -42.85
C ILE A 294 4.97 23.62 -44.29
N ASP A 295 5.11 22.64 -45.19
CA ASP A 295 5.44 22.87 -46.58
C ASP A 295 4.27 23.50 -47.35
N SER A 296 3.02 23.18 -47.01
CA SER A 296 1.82 23.77 -47.62
C SER A 296 1.60 25.25 -47.22
N VAL A 297 2.15 25.70 -46.11
CA VAL A 297 2.07 27.09 -45.62
C VAL A 297 3.08 27.98 -46.36
N LYS A 298 4.17 27.43 -46.88
CA LYS A 298 5.19 28.17 -47.62
C LYS A 298 4.80 28.48 -49.08
N GLU A 299 3.92 27.68 -49.66
CA GLU A 299 3.43 27.87 -51.03
C GLU A 299 2.28 28.89 -51.15
N SER A 300 1.72 29.35 -50.01
CA SER A 300 0.61 30.33 -49.98
C SER A 300 1.05 31.75 -49.66
N LYS A 301 2.34 32.07 -49.77
CA LYS A 301 2.94 33.41 -49.76
C LYS A 301 3.58 33.68 -51.13
#